data_a8ac01cae182a4a14268545a56a88785
#
_entry.id   a8ac01cae182a4a14268545a56a88785
#
_cell.length_a   1.000
_cell.length_b   1.000
_cell.length_c   1.000
_cell.angle_alpha   90.00
_cell.angle_beta   90.00
_cell.angle_gamma   90.00
#
_symmetry.space_group_name_H-M   'P 1'
#
loop_
_entity.id
_entity.type
_entity.pdbx_description
1 polymer ?
#
loop_
_entity_poly.entity_id
_entity_poly.type
_entity_poly.pdbx_seq_one_letter_code
_entity_poly.pdbx_strand_id
1 'polypeptide(L)'
;MRRTGQLPGEAGLHKRVPTALSGPRWWARLLDGAHPWGFYDAAVGRYGVRRYRLIVYPPGSTAADRRLARLWRGWPTTGAVLALVAVLSFGDVVASPGTVLEYAVATYVGVGALLFLRAGPTRVRVRTMWVIVLPEGADVRELCKYAEWRMLVHMLTMADRMLASGAISVVQHEATWWKAYDRLGAISHV
;
A
#
# COMPACT_ATOMS: atom_id res chain seq x y z
N MET A 1 13.15 68.23 1.75
CA MET A 1 13.86 67.26 0.93
C MET A 1 14.28 66.07 1.76
N ARG A 2 13.52 64.99 1.78
CA ARG A 2 13.93 63.69 2.38
C ARG A 2 13.77 62.63 1.31
N ARG A 3 14.86 62.06 0.87
CA ARG A 3 14.92 60.90 -0.02
C ARG A 3 14.66 59.63 0.80
N THR A 4 13.58 58.99 0.56
CA THR A 4 13.28 57.63 1.01
C THR A 4 14.10 56.65 0.20
N GLY A 5 15.07 55.96 0.86
CA GLY A 5 15.81 54.86 0.25
C GLY A 5 14.94 53.61 0.16
N GLN A 6 14.76 53.19 -1.05
CA GLN A 6 14.07 51.94 -1.39
C GLN A 6 15.12 50.83 -1.37
N LEU A 7 14.93 49.82 -0.50
CA LEU A 7 15.77 48.61 -0.46
C LEU A 7 15.45 47.70 -1.64
N PRO A 8 16.43 47.13 -2.34
CA PRO A 8 16.19 46.26 -3.49
C PRO A 8 15.81 44.85 -3.04
N GLY A 9 14.67 44.42 -3.50
CA GLY A 9 14.27 43.13 -3.99
C GLY A 9 14.76 41.85 -3.28
N GLU A 10 13.91 41.33 -2.38
CA GLU A 10 13.88 39.90 -2.19
C GLU A 10 13.24 39.22 -3.40
N ALA A 11 14.08 38.82 -4.35
CA ALA A 11 13.69 37.93 -5.42
C ALA A 11 13.41 36.56 -4.82
N GLY A 12 12.12 36.26 -4.64
CA GLY A 12 11.62 35.00 -4.12
C GLY A 12 12.17 33.82 -4.90
N LEU A 13 13.00 33.04 -4.26
CA LEU A 13 13.44 31.73 -4.70
C LEU A 13 12.27 30.75 -4.56
N HIS A 14 11.27 30.88 -5.42
CA HIS A 14 10.25 29.84 -5.61
C HIS A 14 10.96 28.61 -6.21
N LYS A 15 11.47 27.76 -5.34
CA LYS A 15 11.90 26.42 -5.67
C LYS A 15 10.68 25.67 -6.21
N ARG A 16 10.52 25.64 -7.51
CA ARG A 16 9.50 24.81 -8.19
C ARG A 16 9.78 23.38 -7.80
N VAL A 17 8.91 22.85 -6.92
CA VAL A 17 8.79 21.41 -6.70
C VAL A 17 8.46 20.80 -8.05
N PRO A 18 9.22 19.82 -8.57
CA PRO A 18 8.91 19.20 -9.84
C PRO A 18 7.53 18.55 -9.71
N THR A 19 6.63 19.00 -10.56
CA THR A 19 5.28 18.42 -10.71
C THR A 19 5.46 16.99 -11.18
N ALA A 20 5.33 16.04 -10.28
CA ALA A 20 5.31 14.63 -10.60
C ALA A 20 4.21 14.41 -11.64
N LEU A 21 4.58 13.70 -12.72
CA LEU A 21 3.77 13.33 -13.85
C LEU A 21 2.35 12.94 -13.40
N SER A 22 1.38 13.78 -13.74
CA SER A 22 -0.04 13.59 -13.44
C SER A 22 -0.60 12.50 -14.36
N GLY A 23 -0.34 11.24 -14.03
CA GLY A 23 -1.15 10.14 -14.56
C GLY A 23 -2.60 10.29 -14.04
N PRO A 24 -3.58 9.70 -14.73
CA PRO A 24 -4.98 9.80 -14.31
C PRO A 24 -5.12 9.41 -12.84
N ARG A 25 -5.82 10.23 -12.07
CA ARG A 25 -5.94 10.12 -10.59
C ARG A 25 -6.39 8.74 -10.07
N TRP A 26 -7.07 7.95 -10.90
CA TRP A 26 -7.53 6.62 -10.57
C TRP A 26 -6.39 5.59 -10.51
N TRP A 27 -5.39 5.67 -11.43
CA TRP A 27 -4.19 4.83 -11.37
C TRP A 27 -3.35 5.11 -10.12
N ALA A 28 -3.22 6.38 -9.74
CA ALA A 28 -2.53 6.74 -8.52
C ALA A 28 -3.24 6.13 -7.29
N ARG A 29 -4.58 6.17 -7.23
CA ARG A 29 -5.35 5.55 -6.15
C ARG A 29 -5.20 4.03 -6.11
N LEU A 30 -5.16 3.36 -7.27
CA LEU A 30 -4.91 1.92 -7.34
C LEU A 30 -3.51 1.55 -6.90
N LEU A 31 -2.50 2.34 -7.32
CA LEU A 31 -1.10 2.05 -7.04
C LEU A 31 -0.63 2.60 -5.69
N ASP A 32 -1.10 3.76 -5.24
CA ASP A 32 -0.70 4.36 -3.97
C ASP A 32 -1.57 3.93 -2.79
N GLY A 33 -2.80 3.45 -3.06
CA GLY A 33 -3.80 3.12 -2.05
C GLY A 33 -4.42 4.37 -1.42
N ALA A 34 -5.37 4.16 -0.50
CA ALA A 34 -6.10 5.24 0.16
C ALA A 34 -5.24 5.99 1.19
N HIS A 35 -4.24 5.31 1.77
CA HIS A 35 -3.45 5.84 2.88
C HIS A 35 -1.94 5.59 2.66
N PRO A 36 -1.06 6.51 3.06
CA PRO A 36 0.38 6.34 2.94
C PRO A 36 0.93 5.22 3.84
N TRP A 37 0.30 4.98 4.99
CA TRP A 37 0.71 3.96 5.94
C TRP A 37 0.28 2.54 5.54
N GLY A 38 -0.72 2.39 4.66
CA GLY A 38 -1.18 1.06 4.27
C GLY A 38 -2.62 1.03 3.81
N PHE A 39 -3.31 -0.06 4.16
CA PHE A 39 -4.72 -0.19 3.86
C PHE A 39 -5.40 -1.14 4.86
N TYR A 40 -6.68 -0.94 5.05
CA TYR A 40 -7.54 -1.83 5.82
C TYR A 40 -8.74 -2.26 4.99
N ASP A 41 -9.23 -3.46 5.29
CA ASP A 41 -10.38 -4.05 4.63
C ASP A 41 -11.27 -4.75 5.65
N ALA A 42 -12.58 -4.69 5.40
CA ALA A 42 -13.60 -5.35 6.20
C ALA A 42 -14.58 -6.03 5.25
N ALA A 43 -14.52 -7.34 5.19
CA ALA A 43 -15.38 -8.15 4.33
C ALA A 43 -16.35 -8.97 5.18
N VAL A 44 -17.61 -8.98 4.76
CA VAL A 44 -18.63 -9.88 5.32
C VAL A 44 -18.73 -11.10 4.41
N GLY A 45 -18.35 -12.25 4.95
CA GLY A 45 -18.47 -13.53 4.27
C GLY A 45 -19.87 -14.13 4.37
N ARG A 46 -20.07 -15.30 3.75
CA ARG A 46 -21.28 -16.10 3.91
C ARG A 46 -21.44 -16.49 5.40
N TYR A 47 -22.65 -16.68 5.83
CA TYR A 47 -23.00 -17.05 7.21
C TYR A 47 -22.62 -16.04 8.28
N GLY A 48 -22.52 -14.73 7.93
CA GLY A 48 -22.23 -13.66 8.89
C GLY A 48 -20.79 -13.60 9.39
N VAL A 49 -19.89 -14.42 8.87
CA VAL A 49 -18.45 -14.37 9.20
C VAL A 49 -17.88 -13.05 8.74
N ARG A 50 -17.30 -12.28 9.66
CA ARG A 50 -16.65 -11.00 9.38
C ARG A 50 -15.13 -11.17 9.38
N ARG A 51 -14.50 -10.74 8.29
CA ARG A 51 -13.05 -10.77 8.14
C ARG A 51 -12.53 -9.35 8.10
N TYR A 52 -11.58 -9.06 8.97
CA TYR A 52 -10.91 -7.78 9.05
C TYR A 52 -9.44 -7.97 8.74
N ARG A 53 -8.90 -7.08 7.93
CA ARG A 53 -7.51 -7.09 7.51
C ARG A 53 -6.92 -5.70 7.66
N LEU A 54 -5.75 -5.60 8.27
CA LEU A 54 -4.97 -4.38 8.34
C LEU A 54 -3.56 -4.69 7.81
N ILE A 55 -3.11 -3.88 6.87
CA ILE A 55 -1.76 -3.96 6.32
C ILE A 55 -1.09 -2.61 6.56
N VAL A 56 0.05 -2.65 7.24
CA VAL A 56 0.84 -1.45 7.53
C VAL A 56 2.23 -1.61 6.94
N TYR A 57 2.61 -0.65 6.08
CA TYR A 57 3.95 -0.56 5.53
C TYR A 57 4.92 0.00 6.56
N PRO A 58 6.23 -0.32 6.45
CA PRO A 58 7.22 0.28 7.33
C PRO A 58 7.25 1.80 7.13
N PRO A 59 7.24 2.58 8.22
CA PRO A 59 7.42 4.03 8.15
C PRO A 59 8.76 4.37 7.48
N GLY A 60 8.84 5.54 6.83
CA GLY A 60 10.01 5.95 6.05
C GLY A 60 10.12 5.27 4.67
N SER A 61 9.22 4.32 4.31
CA SER A 61 9.20 3.74 2.97
C SER A 61 8.74 4.77 1.92
N THR A 62 9.45 4.80 0.78
CA THR A 62 9.05 5.69 -0.33
C THR A 62 7.75 5.22 -1.00
N ALA A 63 7.07 6.12 -1.72
CA ALA A 63 5.89 5.73 -2.50
C ALA A 63 6.23 4.66 -3.55
N ALA A 64 7.44 4.70 -4.11
CA ALA A 64 7.92 3.71 -5.08
C ALA A 64 8.07 2.32 -4.43
N ASP A 65 8.64 2.23 -3.24
CA ASP A 65 8.80 0.97 -2.51
C ASP A 65 7.44 0.34 -2.17
N ARG A 66 6.48 1.17 -1.74
CA ARG A 66 5.12 0.71 -1.45
C ARG A 66 4.39 0.20 -2.70
N ARG A 67 4.55 0.88 -3.85
CA ARG A 67 4.00 0.43 -5.14
C ARG A 67 4.59 -0.91 -5.56
N LEU A 68 5.90 -1.05 -5.48
CA LEU A 68 6.60 -2.30 -5.79
C LEU A 68 6.18 -3.44 -4.86
N ALA A 69 6.05 -3.18 -3.57
CA ALA A 69 5.58 -4.19 -2.62
C ALA A 69 4.14 -4.64 -2.90
N ARG A 70 3.26 -3.73 -3.37
CA ARG A 70 1.90 -4.08 -3.80
C ARG A 70 1.89 -4.89 -5.09
N LEU A 71 2.64 -4.45 -6.10
CA LEU A 71 2.78 -5.16 -7.36
C LEU A 71 3.30 -6.58 -7.13
N TRP A 72 4.34 -6.73 -6.31
CA TRP A 72 4.86 -8.03 -5.94
C TRP A 72 3.80 -8.93 -5.30
N ARG A 73 3.01 -8.41 -4.35
CA ARG A 73 1.94 -9.17 -3.70
C ARG A 73 0.82 -9.59 -4.64
N GLY A 74 0.47 -8.73 -5.59
CA GLY A 74 -0.57 -9.01 -6.59
C GLY A 74 -0.08 -9.86 -7.75
N TRP A 75 1.24 -9.92 -7.97
CA TRP A 75 1.83 -10.58 -9.14
C TRP A 75 1.44 -12.05 -9.30
N PRO A 76 1.44 -12.91 -8.26
CA PRO A 76 1.10 -14.31 -8.44
C PRO A 76 -0.26 -14.52 -9.08
N THR A 77 -1.26 -13.75 -8.68
CA THR A 77 -2.63 -13.85 -9.24
C THR A 77 -2.76 -13.11 -10.56
N THR A 78 -2.34 -11.87 -10.62
CA THR A 78 -2.47 -11.03 -11.83
C THR A 78 -1.59 -11.58 -12.96
N GLY A 79 -0.37 -11.99 -12.66
CA GLY A 79 0.54 -12.57 -13.64
C GLY A 79 0.03 -13.91 -14.17
N ALA A 80 -0.55 -14.76 -13.32
CA ALA A 80 -1.16 -16.01 -13.75
C ALA A 80 -2.37 -15.78 -14.67
N VAL A 81 -3.23 -14.81 -14.34
CA VAL A 81 -4.36 -14.43 -15.19
C VAL A 81 -3.87 -13.89 -16.53
N LEU A 82 -2.87 -13.01 -16.54
CA LEU A 82 -2.30 -12.48 -17.77
C LEU A 82 -1.67 -13.58 -18.63
N ALA A 83 -0.94 -14.51 -18.04
CA ALA A 83 -0.37 -15.65 -18.73
C ALA A 83 -1.46 -16.53 -19.35
N LEU A 84 -2.54 -16.82 -18.61
CA LEU A 84 -3.68 -17.57 -19.11
C LEU A 84 -4.36 -16.87 -20.28
N VAL A 85 -4.62 -15.56 -20.16
CA VAL A 85 -5.22 -14.76 -21.24
C VAL A 85 -4.31 -14.76 -22.47
N ALA A 86 -2.99 -14.64 -22.29
CA ALA A 86 -2.06 -14.71 -23.41
C ALA A 86 -2.11 -16.07 -24.13
N VAL A 87 -2.12 -17.17 -23.39
CA VAL A 87 -2.23 -18.52 -23.97
C VAL A 87 -3.56 -18.70 -24.71
N LEU A 88 -4.68 -18.26 -24.13
CA LEU A 88 -5.99 -18.38 -24.76
C LEU A 88 -6.17 -17.48 -25.99
N SER A 89 -5.52 -16.29 -26.00
CA SER A 89 -5.66 -15.36 -27.11
C SER A 89 -4.71 -15.62 -28.29
N PHE A 90 -3.55 -16.19 -28.02
CA PHE A 90 -2.49 -16.36 -29.03
C PHE A 90 -2.15 -17.83 -29.32
N GLY A 91 -2.70 -18.76 -28.55
CA GLY A 91 -2.41 -20.19 -28.70
C GLY A 91 -2.79 -20.76 -30.09
N ASP A 92 -3.85 -20.24 -30.69
CA ASP A 92 -4.32 -20.68 -32.02
C ASP A 92 -3.65 -19.92 -33.18
N VAL A 93 -3.00 -18.78 -32.90
CA VAL A 93 -2.40 -17.89 -33.91
C VAL A 93 -0.93 -18.22 -34.12
N VAL A 94 -0.24 -18.73 -33.11
CA VAL A 94 1.17 -19.09 -33.15
C VAL A 94 1.30 -20.58 -33.50
N ALA A 95 2.26 -20.91 -34.35
CA ALA A 95 2.46 -22.24 -34.96
C ALA A 95 2.52 -23.44 -33.99
N SER A 96 2.64 -23.20 -32.67
CA SER A 96 2.59 -24.23 -31.62
C SER A 96 2.07 -23.65 -30.31
N PRO A 97 0.99 -24.22 -29.74
CA PRO A 97 0.50 -23.80 -28.41
C PRO A 97 1.56 -23.94 -27.29
N GLY A 98 2.50 -24.86 -27.43
CA GLY A 98 3.60 -25.07 -26.50
C GLY A 98 4.54 -23.87 -26.43
N THR A 99 4.86 -23.25 -27.56
CA THR A 99 5.75 -22.06 -27.57
C THR A 99 5.11 -20.85 -26.89
N VAL A 100 3.82 -20.64 -27.06
CA VAL A 100 3.10 -19.55 -26.36
C VAL A 100 3.15 -19.76 -24.87
N LEU A 101 2.94 -20.98 -24.40
CA LEU A 101 3.01 -21.34 -22.98
C LEU A 101 4.43 -21.11 -22.42
N GLU A 102 5.46 -21.52 -23.13
CA GLU A 102 6.85 -21.31 -22.72
C GLU A 102 7.18 -19.81 -22.57
N TYR A 103 6.80 -18.97 -23.54
CA TYR A 103 6.98 -17.53 -23.44
C TYR A 103 6.15 -16.90 -22.32
N ALA A 104 4.92 -17.36 -22.13
CA ALA A 104 4.07 -16.88 -21.04
C ALA A 104 4.68 -17.21 -19.67
N VAL A 105 5.17 -18.42 -19.48
CA VAL A 105 5.84 -18.87 -18.25
C VAL A 105 7.15 -18.12 -18.05
N ALA A 106 8.00 -18.01 -19.07
CA ALA A 106 9.26 -17.28 -18.99
C ALA A 106 9.03 -15.80 -18.62
N THR A 107 8.03 -15.15 -19.24
CA THR A 107 7.66 -13.78 -18.92
C THR A 107 7.11 -13.65 -17.50
N TYR A 108 6.24 -14.56 -17.07
CA TYR A 108 5.70 -14.60 -15.71
C TYR A 108 6.81 -14.69 -14.67
N VAL A 109 7.73 -15.63 -14.84
CA VAL A 109 8.87 -15.84 -13.92
C VAL A 109 9.84 -14.65 -13.98
N GLY A 110 10.18 -14.17 -15.18
CA GLY A 110 11.13 -13.06 -15.36
C GLY A 110 10.62 -11.76 -14.73
N VAL A 111 9.37 -11.37 -14.99
CA VAL A 111 8.76 -10.18 -14.37
C VAL A 111 8.61 -10.38 -12.86
N GLY A 112 8.20 -11.56 -12.41
CA GLY A 112 8.13 -11.90 -10.99
C GLY A 112 9.48 -11.75 -10.29
N ALA A 113 10.55 -12.28 -10.87
CA ALA A 113 11.91 -12.14 -10.35
C ALA A 113 12.35 -10.67 -10.31
N LEU A 114 12.07 -9.90 -11.37
CA LEU A 114 12.38 -8.47 -11.40
C LEU A 114 11.65 -7.69 -10.30
N LEU A 115 10.35 -7.93 -10.13
CA LEU A 115 9.57 -7.32 -9.06
C LEU A 115 10.09 -7.72 -7.67
N PHE A 116 10.46 -9.00 -7.50
CA PHE A 116 11.07 -9.50 -6.26
C PHE A 116 12.37 -8.77 -5.91
N LEU A 117 13.27 -8.61 -6.88
CA LEU A 117 14.54 -7.92 -6.69
C LEU A 117 14.33 -6.42 -6.40
N ARG A 118 13.41 -5.78 -7.16
CA ARG A 118 13.13 -4.36 -7.02
C ARG A 118 12.34 -4.00 -5.76
N ALA A 119 11.46 -4.88 -5.28
CA ALA A 119 10.69 -4.66 -4.05
C ALA A 119 11.58 -4.65 -2.78
N GLY A 120 12.80 -5.18 -2.86
CA GLY A 120 13.80 -5.08 -1.81
C GLY A 120 13.33 -5.55 -0.42
N PRO A 121 13.91 -5.01 0.67
CA PRO A 121 13.56 -5.41 2.04
C PRO A 121 12.16 -4.97 2.46
N THR A 122 11.55 -3.99 1.80
CA THR A 122 10.22 -3.47 2.15
C THR A 122 9.15 -4.55 2.09
N ARG A 123 9.28 -5.52 1.17
CA ARG A 123 8.32 -6.64 1.03
C ARG A 123 8.21 -7.52 2.29
N VAL A 124 9.31 -7.70 3.02
CA VAL A 124 9.39 -8.56 4.22
C VAL A 124 8.97 -7.79 5.47
N ARG A 125 9.14 -6.46 5.46
CA ARG A 125 8.85 -5.59 6.59
C ARG A 125 7.38 -5.16 6.68
N VAL A 126 6.53 -5.54 5.73
CA VAL A 126 5.10 -5.23 5.79
C VAL A 126 4.45 -6.07 6.88
N ARG A 127 3.79 -5.41 7.82
CA ARG A 127 3.06 -6.07 8.91
C ARG A 127 1.59 -6.22 8.54
N THR A 128 1.03 -7.39 8.80
CA THR A 128 -0.37 -7.69 8.46
C THR A 128 -1.05 -8.31 9.66
N MET A 129 -2.22 -7.78 10.01
CA MET A 129 -3.10 -8.33 11.04
C MET A 129 -4.38 -8.83 10.39
N TRP A 130 -4.76 -10.05 10.73
CA TRP A 130 -6.02 -10.68 10.34
C TRP A 130 -6.86 -10.94 11.57
N VAL A 131 -8.14 -10.63 11.48
CA VAL A 131 -9.13 -10.91 12.53
C VAL A 131 -10.34 -11.53 11.85
N ILE A 132 -10.80 -12.65 12.37
CA ILE A 132 -12.01 -13.33 11.91
C ILE A 132 -12.98 -13.38 13.09
N VAL A 133 -14.12 -12.71 12.94
CA VAL A 133 -15.17 -12.70 13.95
C VAL A 133 -16.32 -13.59 13.48
N LEU A 134 -16.58 -14.65 14.20
CA LEU A 134 -17.72 -15.56 13.96
C LEU A 134 -18.99 -14.99 14.60
N PRO A 135 -20.17 -15.16 13.99
CA PRO A 135 -21.43 -14.64 14.54
C PRO A 135 -21.85 -15.37 15.82
N GLU A 136 -21.49 -16.65 15.94
CA GLU A 136 -21.82 -17.49 17.08
C GLU A 136 -20.53 -17.96 17.78
N GLY A 137 -20.36 -17.61 19.05
CA GLY A 137 -19.23 -18.08 19.87
C GLY A 137 -17.89 -17.45 19.55
N ALA A 138 -17.85 -16.13 19.33
CA ALA A 138 -16.58 -15.41 19.16
C ALA A 138 -15.68 -15.63 20.39
N ASP A 139 -14.50 -16.20 20.17
CA ASP A 139 -13.48 -16.36 21.22
C ASP A 139 -13.09 -14.99 21.79
N VAL A 140 -12.91 -14.91 23.10
CA VAL A 140 -12.44 -13.70 23.78
C VAL A 140 -11.14 -13.16 23.15
N ARG A 141 -10.25 -14.04 22.73
CA ARG A 141 -9.02 -13.66 22.02
C ARG A 141 -9.30 -12.94 20.70
N GLU A 142 -10.27 -13.42 19.92
CA GLU A 142 -10.62 -12.79 18.63
C GLU A 142 -11.33 -11.45 18.85
N LEU A 143 -12.13 -11.33 19.91
CA LEU A 143 -12.74 -10.05 20.30
C LEU A 143 -11.67 -9.03 20.73
N CYS A 144 -10.66 -9.45 21.50
CA CYS A 144 -9.53 -8.60 21.86
C CYS A 144 -8.73 -8.17 20.62
N LYS A 145 -8.43 -9.08 19.69
CA LYS A 145 -7.78 -8.75 18.43
C LYS A 145 -8.62 -7.78 17.58
N TYR A 146 -9.93 -7.95 17.55
CA TYR A 146 -10.83 -7.04 16.85
C TYR A 146 -10.82 -5.63 17.47
N ALA A 147 -10.86 -5.54 18.80
CA ALA A 147 -10.75 -4.25 19.49
C ALA A 147 -9.41 -3.56 19.18
N GLU A 148 -8.32 -4.30 19.17
CA GLU A 148 -7.00 -3.82 18.80
C GLU A 148 -6.95 -3.33 17.33
N TRP A 149 -7.47 -4.14 16.41
CA TRP A 149 -7.59 -3.78 14.99
C TRP A 149 -8.35 -2.44 14.83
N ARG A 150 -9.50 -2.32 15.48
CA ARG A 150 -10.35 -1.13 15.42
C ARG A 150 -9.63 0.10 15.98
N MET A 151 -8.91 -0.06 17.10
CA MET A 151 -8.12 1.02 17.69
C MET A 151 -7.02 1.49 16.75
N LEU A 152 -6.25 0.56 16.15
CA LEU A 152 -5.17 0.90 15.23
C LEU A 152 -5.67 1.60 13.97
N VAL A 153 -6.75 1.10 13.36
CA VAL A 153 -7.37 1.74 12.18
C VAL A 153 -7.88 3.13 12.53
N HIS A 154 -8.55 3.29 13.67
CA HIS A 154 -9.04 4.60 14.11
C HIS A 154 -7.89 5.58 14.35
N MET A 155 -6.84 5.16 15.04
CA MET A 155 -5.66 6.00 15.30
C MET A 155 -4.99 6.49 14.01
N LEU A 156 -4.79 5.59 13.04
CA LEU A 156 -4.15 5.93 11.76
C LEU A 156 -5.04 6.83 10.90
N THR A 157 -6.34 6.54 10.82
CA THR A 157 -7.27 7.36 10.03
C THR A 157 -7.51 8.73 10.65
N MET A 158 -7.50 8.84 11.98
CA MET A 158 -7.55 10.14 12.66
C MET A 158 -6.29 10.94 12.43
N ALA A 159 -5.10 10.32 12.48
CA ALA A 159 -3.85 10.99 12.15
C ALA A 159 -3.84 11.53 10.72
N ASP A 160 -4.36 10.79 9.73
CA ASP A 160 -4.52 11.27 8.35
C ASP A 160 -5.44 12.51 8.27
N ARG A 161 -6.57 12.49 8.98
CA ARG A 161 -7.50 13.63 9.03
C ARG A 161 -6.86 14.86 9.68
N MET A 162 -6.16 14.66 10.79
CA MET A 162 -5.47 15.73 11.50
C MET A 162 -4.33 16.31 10.66
N LEU A 163 -3.61 15.50 9.90
CA LEU A 163 -2.62 15.97 8.94
C LEU A 163 -3.26 16.76 7.81
N ALA A 164 -4.37 16.28 7.26
CA ALA A 164 -5.09 16.94 6.18
C ALA A 164 -5.68 18.29 6.61
N SER A 165 -6.10 18.44 7.88
CA SER A 165 -6.57 19.70 8.46
C SER A 165 -5.44 20.62 8.95
N GLY A 166 -4.18 20.18 8.90
CA GLY A 166 -3.04 20.94 9.44
C GLY A 166 -2.94 20.94 10.97
N ALA A 167 -3.76 20.13 11.66
CA ALA A 167 -3.75 20.05 13.14
C ALA A 167 -2.50 19.37 13.69
N ILE A 168 -1.86 18.50 12.90
CA ILE A 168 -0.57 17.88 13.24
C ILE A 168 0.43 18.05 12.10
N SER A 169 1.71 18.01 12.45
CA SER A 169 2.81 18.03 11.49
C SER A 169 3.03 16.66 10.84
N VAL A 170 3.75 16.63 9.71
CA VAL A 170 4.16 15.37 9.05
C VAL A 170 4.95 14.48 10.00
N VAL A 171 5.80 15.06 10.84
CA VAL A 171 6.61 14.33 11.84
C VAL A 171 5.73 13.66 12.88
N GLN A 172 4.71 14.36 13.38
CA GLN A 172 3.75 13.80 14.35
C GLN A 172 2.90 12.69 13.74
N HIS A 173 2.49 12.85 12.48
CA HIS A 173 1.81 11.81 11.72
C HIS A 173 2.68 10.56 11.57
N GLU A 174 3.94 10.73 11.18
CA GLU A 174 4.89 9.62 11.05
C GLU A 174 5.17 8.93 12.39
N ALA A 175 5.29 9.70 13.48
CA ALA A 175 5.44 9.14 14.83
C ALA A 175 4.21 8.29 15.24
N THR A 176 2.99 8.69 14.85
CA THR A 176 1.78 7.91 15.08
C THR A 176 1.78 6.62 14.25
N TRP A 177 2.24 6.70 13.00
CA TRP A 177 2.44 5.54 12.14
C TRP A 177 3.46 4.55 12.71
N TRP A 178 4.61 5.02 13.23
CA TRP A 178 5.59 4.19 13.93
C TRP A 178 4.97 3.44 15.11
N LYS A 179 4.21 4.12 15.97
CA LYS A 179 3.52 3.50 17.11
C LYS A 179 2.59 2.36 16.66
N ALA A 180 1.79 2.59 15.61
CA ALA A 180 0.92 1.55 15.07
C ALA A 180 1.70 0.38 14.49
N TYR A 181 2.77 0.68 13.74
CA TYR A 181 3.63 -0.32 13.15
C TYR A 181 4.29 -1.22 14.20
N ASP A 182 4.89 -0.63 15.25
CA ASP A 182 5.56 -1.39 16.32
C ASP A 182 4.58 -2.23 17.12
N ARG A 183 3.39 -1.71 17.39
CA ARG A 183 2.35 -2.45 18.08
C ARG A 183 1.90 -3.68 17.30
N LEU A 184 1.74 -3.58 15.99
CA LEU A 184 1.47 -4.73 15.12
C LEU A 184 2.58 -5.78 15.18
N GLY A 185 3.83 -5.36 15.32
CA GLY A 185 4.95 -6.30 15.47
C GLY A 185 4.88 -7.09 16.76
N ALA A 186 4.54 -6.45 17.86
CA ALA A 186 4.40 -7.11 19.15
C ALA A 186 3.29 -8.18 19.16
N ILE A 187 2.17 -7.91 18.45
CA ILE A 187 1.03 -8.84 18.36
C ILE A 187 1.34 -10.05 17.48
N SER A 188 2.16 -9.90 16.45
CA SER A 188 2.49 -10.98 15.50
C SER A 188 3.42 -12.05 16.08
N HIS A 189 3.99 -11.82 17.26
CA HIS A 189 4.90 -12.73 17.96
C HIS A 189 4.25 -13.49 19.13
N VAL A 190 2.97 -13.26 19.40
CA VAL A 190 2.13 -13.96 20.38
C VAL A 190 1.15 -14.90 19.67
#